data_1f772a69ea0a9bbcb6c6451bc76ae15c
#
_entry.id   1f772a69ea0a9bbcb6c6451bc76ae15c
#
_cell.length_a   1.000
_cell.length_b   1.000
_cell.length_c   1.000
_cell.angle_alpha   90.00
_cell.angle_beta   90.00
_cell.angle_gamma   90.00
#
_symmetry.space_group_name_H-M   'P 1'
#
loop_
_entity.id
_entity.type
_entity.pdbx_description
1 polymer ?
#
loop_
_entity_poly.entity_id
_entity_poly.type
_entity_poly.pdbx_seq_one_letter_code
_entity_poly.pdbx_strand_id
1 'polypeptide(L)'
;MNGPRFFSAQIDHNLFEIDLHDKGHVADALDHMEKQLFFLAQKKISACRVIHGIGSGVLARAVHEALEKNPLIVDFQEDERGGSCLVLL
;
A
#
# COMPACT_ATOMS: atom_id res chain seq x y z
N MET A 1 -1.51 -16.23 7.49
CA MET A 1 -1.12 -16.81 6.22
C MET A 1 -1.84 -16.13 5.08
N ASN A 2 -1.13 -15.92 4.00
CA ASN A 2 -1.65 -15.13 2.88
C ASN A 2 -2.42 -15.99 1.91
N GLY A 3 -3.56 -15.49 1.44
CA GLY A 3 -4.37 -16.20 0.49
C GLY A 3 -3.85 -16.12 -0.94
N PRO A 4 -4.51 -16.82 -1.87
CA PRO A 4 -4.12 -16.82 -3.29
C PRO A 4 -4.08 -15.43 -3.92
N ARG A 5 -4.89 -14.49 -3.43
CA ARG A 5 -4.92 -13.14 -3.95
C ARG A 5 -3.59 -12.42 -3.74
N PHE A 6 -2.97 -12.59 -2.56
CA PHE A 6 -1.67 -11.99 -2.31
C PHE A 6 -0.58 -12.64 -3.17
N PHE A 7 -0.65 -13.93 -3.36
CA PHE A 7 0.30 -14.62 -4.22
C PHE A 7 0.22 -14.09 -5.65
N SER A 8 -0.98 -13.94 -6.20
CA SER A 8 -1.18 -13.39 -7.54
C SER A 8 -0.67 -11.96 -7.63
N ALA A 9 -0.92 -11.13 -6.61
CA ALA A 9 -0.45 -9.75 -6.60
C ALA A 9 1.08 -9.68 -6.59
N GLN A 10 1.75 -10.58 -5.88
CA GLN A 10 3.21 -10.58 -5.80
C GLN A 10 3.87 -10.85 -7.14
N ILE A 11 3.25 -11.65 -8.00
CA ILE A 11 3.83 -12.01 -9.29
C ILE A 11 3.31 -11.16 -10.44
N ASP A 12 2.43 -10.21 -10.17
CA ASP A 12 1.88 -9.33 -11.20
C ASP A 12 2.84 -8.19 -11.48
N HIS A 13 3.47 -8.20 -12.66
CA HIS A 13 4.41 -7.17 -13.07
C HIS A 13 3.75 -5.85 -13.44
N ASN A 14 2.42 -5.84 -13.62
CA ASN A 14 1.67 -4.64 -13.96
C ASN A 14 0.94 -4.05 -12.75
N LEU A 15 1.33 -4.47 -11.56
CA LEU A 15 0.71 -4.00 -10.34
C LEU A 15 0.90 -2.49 -10.20
N PHE A 16 -0.18 -1.77 -9.92
CA PHE A 16 -0.13 -0.34 -9.71
C PHE A 16 0.69 -0.02 -8.45
N GLU A 17 1.56 0.97 -8.54
CA GLU A 17 2.41 1.35 -7.40
C GLU A 17 2.10 2.77 -6.93
N ILE A 18 2.01 2.93 -5.62
CA ILE A 18 1.88 4.23 -4.97
C ILE A 18 3.17 4.45 -4.20
N ASP A 19 4.03 5.33 -4.71
CA ASP A 19 5.36 5.55 -4.14
C ASP A 19 5.34 6.73 -3.19
N LEU A 20 5.63 6.47 -1.92
CA LEU A 20 5.60 7.47 -0.85
C LEU A 20 6.97 7.82 -0.31
N HIS A 21 8.03 7.16 -0.76
CA HIS A 21 9.33 7.27 -0.09
C HIS A 21 9.96 8.66 -0.18
N ASP A 22 9.55 9.49 -1.14
CA ASP A 22 10.10 10.82 -1.36
C ASP A 22 9.14 11.94 -0.99
N LYS A 23 8.07 11.65 -0.24
CA LYS A 23 7.03 12.66 0.05
C LYS A 23 7.38 13.62 1.19
N GLY A 24 8.47 13.42 1.88
CA GLY A 24 8.93 14.31 2.93
C GLY A 24 8.23 14.10 4.27
N HIS A 25 7.04 14.67 4.45
CA HIS A 25 6.30 14.54 5.70
C HIS A 25 5.33 13.38 5.67
N VAL A 26 5.18 12.70 6.82
CA VAL A 26 4.28 11.58 6.97
C VAL A 26 2.85 11.97 6.58
N ALA A 27 2.37 13.12 7.05
CA ALA A 27 1.02 13.58 6.75
C ALA A 27 0.79 13.72 5.24
N ASP A 28 1.76 14.28 4.52
CA ASP A 28 1.66 14.46 3.08
C ASP A 28 1.67 13.11 2.36
N ALA A 29 2.50 12.19 2.83
CA ALA A 29 2.56 10.85 2.27
C ALA A 29 1.23 10.12 2.43
N LEU A 30 0.64 10.17 3.62
CA LEU A 30 -0.64 9.52 3.87
C LEU A 30 -1.78 10.13 3.05
N ASP A 31 -1.78 11.46 2.92
CA ASP A 31 -2.77 12.14 2.11
C ASP A 31 -2.68 11.68 0.65
N HIS A 32 -1.49 11.63 0.11
CA HIS A 32 -1.26 11.16 -1.25
C HIS A 32 -1.73 9.71 -1.42
N MET A 33 -1.36 8.85 -0.47
CA MET A 33 -1.75 7.44 -0.50
C MET A 33 -3.28 7.30 -0.51
N GLU A 34 -3.97 8.01 0.38
CA GLU A 34 -5.41 7.86 0.50
C GLU A 34 -6.15 8.34 -0.75
N LYS A 35 -5.68 9.43 -1.36
CA LYS A 35 -6.25 9.90 -2.62
C LYS A 35 -6.05 8.89 -3.74
N GLN A 36 -4.88 8.28 -3.82
CA GLN A 36 -4.59 7.28 -4.83
C GLN A 36 -5.42 6.01 -4.62
N LEU A 37 -5.55 5.57 -3.37
CA LEU A 37 -6.36 4.39 -3.05
C LEU A 37 -7.82 4.61 -3.43
N PHE A 38 -8.36 5.78 -3.15
CA PHE A 38 -9.72 6.12 -3.52
C PHE A 38 -9.91 6.07 -5.04
N PHE A 39 -8.96 6.65 -5.77
CA PHE A 39 -8.98 6.64 -7.23
C PHE A 39 -8.95 5.20 -7.76
N LEU A 40 -8.06 4.36 -7.24
CA LEU A 40 -7.96 2.97 -7.66
C LEU A 40 -9.24 2.19 -7.38
N ALA A 41 -9.85 2.42 -6.22
CA ALA A 41 -11.10 1.76 -5.86
C ALA A 41 -12.23 2.15 -6.82
N GLN A 42 -12.30 3.41 -7.22
CA GLN A 42 -13.29 3.86 -8.18
C GLN A 42 -13.07 3.25 -9.55
N LYS A 43 -11.83 2.98 -9.92
CA LYS A 43 -11.50 2.33 -11.19
C LYS A 43 -11.64 0.80 -11.10
N LYS A 44 -12.08 0.30 -9.96
CA LYS A 44 -12.26 -1.15 -9.71
C LYS A 44 -10.96 -1.94 -9.83
N ILE A 45 -9.85 -1.29 -9.51
CA ILE A 45 -8.56 -1.95 -9.43
C ILE A 45 -8.49 -2.64 -8.07
N SER A 46 -8.19 -3.93 -8.07
CA SER A 46 -8.34 -4.78 -6.89
C SER A 46 -7.07 -4.97 -6.09
N ALA A 47 -5.91 -4.52 -6.59
CA ALA A 47 -4.65 -4.69 -5.89
C ALA A 47 -3.66 -3.61 -6.30
N CYS A 48 -2.79 -3.23 -5.37
CA CYS A 48 -1.72 -2.30 -5.65
C CYS A 48 -0.59 -2.52 -4.66
N ARG A 49 0.54 -1.85 -4.88
CA ARG A 49 1.67 -1.84 -3.97
C ARG A 49 1.87 -0.42 -3.45
N VAL A 50 1.98 -0.27 -2.14
CA VAL A 50 2.32 1.01 -1.52
C VAL A 50 3.79 0.95 -1.10
N ILE A 51 4.61 1.83 -1.64
CA ILE A 51 6.05 1.85 -1.37
C ILE A 51 6.33 2.94 -0.35
N HIS A 52 6.69 2.54 0.87
CA HIS A 52 7.03 3.49 1.94
C HIS A 52 8.53 3.61 2.19
N GLY A 53 9.30 2.71 1.60
CA GLY A 53 10.75 2.71 1.77
C GLY A 53 11.21 2.02 3.04
N ILE A 54 12.52 1.83 3.13
CA ILE A 54 13.18 1.28 4.31
C ILE A 54 13.82 2.46 5.03
N GLY A 55 13.83 2.46 6.34
CA GLY A 55 14.40 3.55 7.10
C GLY A 55 14.09 3.33 8.57
N SER A 56 13.68 4.39 9.26
CA SER A 56 13.37 4.33 10.70
C SER A 56 12.11 3.50 11.01
N GLY A 57 11.29 3.23 10.00
CA GLY A 57 10.02 2.54 10.21
C GLY A 57 8.86 3.45 10.57
N VAL A 58 9.10 4.74 10.71
CA VAL A 58 8.03 5.69 11.08
C VAL A 58 6.95 5.75 10.00
N LEU A 59 7.37 5.90 8.73
CA LEU A 59 6.40 5.95 7.63
C LEU A 59 5.70 4.60 7.45
N ALA A 60 6.45 3.49 7.55
CA ALA A 60 5.87 2.16 7.44
C ALA A 60 4.76 1.94 8.47
N ARG A 61 5.01 2.32 9.72
CA ARG A 61 4.01 2.20 10.78
C ARG A 61 2.79 3.04 10.49
N ALA A 62 2.99 4.29 10.07
CA ALA A 62 1.88 5.18 9.74
C ALA A 62 1.03 4.63 8.60
N VAL A 63 1.68 4.07 7.58
CA VAL A 63 1.00 3.43 6.45
C VAL A 63 0.16 2.25 6.94
N HIS A 64 0.73 1.38 7.76
CA HIS A 64 0.01 0.21 8.27
C HIS A 64 -1.22 0.63 9.08
N GLU A 65 -1.09 1.63 9.94
CA GLU A 65 -2.22 2.11 10.72
C GLU A 65 -3.31 2.71 9.84
N ALA A 66 -2.91 3.49 8.83
CA ALA A 66 -3.87 4.09 7.90
C ALA A 66 -4.61 3.04 7.09
N LEU A 67 -3.90 2.01 6.63
CA LEU A 67 -4.52 0.92 5.87
C LEU A 67 -5.51 0.14 6.72
N GLU A 68 -5.18 -0.13 8.00
CA GLU A 68 -6.10 -0.82 8.89
C GLU A 68 -7.40 -0.06 9.11
N LYS A 69 -7.35 1.24 9.10
CA LYS A 69 -8.54 2.09 9.35
C LYS A 69 -9.32 2.41 8.10
N ASN A 70 -8.76 2.15 6.93
CA ASN A 70 -9.39 2.55 5.67
C ASN A 70 -10.41 1.51 5.21
N PRO A 71 -11.71 1.87 5.13
CA PRO A 71 -12.74 0.91 4.76
C PRO A 71 -12.66 0.41 3.31
N LEU A 72 -11.88 1.06 2.46
CA LEU A 72 -11.68 0.59 1.09
C LEU A 72 -10.76 -0.61 1.01
N ILE A 73 -9.98 -0.87 2.05
CA ILE A 73 -8.95 -1.90 2.06
C ILE A 73 -9.54 -3.22 2.54
N VAL A 74 -9.41 -4.25 1.71
CA VAL A 74 -9.86 -5.60 2.06
C VAL A 74 -8.81 -6.27 2.96
N ASP A 75 -7.54 -6.15 2.57
CA ASP A 75 -6.43 -6.74 3.32
C ASP A 75 -5.12 -6.14 2.82
N PHE A 76 -4.06 -6.29 3.60
CA PHE A 76 -2.74 -5.88 3.17
C PHE A 76 -1.67 -6.68 3.90
N GLN A 77 -0.48 -6.76 3.30
CA GLN A 77 0.65 -7.41 3.94
C GLN A 77 1.95 -6.72 3.54
N GLU A 78 2.92 -6.75 4.44
CA GLU A 78 4.25 -6.23 4.16
C GLU A 78 4.97 -7.17 3.17
N ASP A 79 5.68 -6.58 2.20
CA ASP A 79 6.51 -7.33 1.27
C ASP A 79 7.69 -7.96 2.03
N GLU A 80 8.08 -9.16 1.64
CA GLU A 80 9.19 -9.88 2.26
C GLU A 80 10.48 -9.09 2.31
N ARG A 81 10.71 -8.25 1.32
CA ARG A 81 11.92 -7.41 1.26
C ARG A 81 11.85 -6.21 2.19
N GLY A 82 10.68 -5.93 2.76
CA GLY A 82 10.44 -4.69 3.44
C GLY A 82 10.28 -3.54 2.44
N GLY A 83 9.99 -2.36 2.93
CA GLY A 83 9.91 -1.17 2.09
C GLY A 83 8.60 -0.97 1.35
N SER A 84 7.73 -1.96 1.28
CA SER A 84 6.43 -1.82 0.62
C SER A 84 5.39 -2.76 1.20
N CYS A 85 4.12 -2.45 0.92
CA CYS A 85 2.98 -3.28 1.28
C CYS A 85 2.21 -3.66 0.02
N LEU A 86 1.77 -4.90 -0.05
CA LEU A 86 0.77 -5.33 -1.03
C LEU A 86 -0.60 -5.04 -0.43
N VAL A 87 -1.46 -4.39 -1.20
CA VAL A 87 -2.76 -3.93 -0.73
C VAL A 87 -3.85 -4.49 -1.62
N LEU A 88 -4.87 -5.08 -1.01
CA LEU A 88 -6.06 -5.57 -1.71
C LEU A 88 -7.21 -4.61 -1.46
N LEU A 89 -7.85 -4.19 -2.53
CA LEU A 89 -8.97 -3.24 -2.53
C LEU A 89 -10.30 -3.91 -2.80
#